data_f0d68d9bcce77e603652de42f61c7636
#
_entry.id   f0d68d9bcce77e603652de42f61c7636
#
_cell.length_a   1.000
_cell.length_b   1.000
_cell.length_c   1.000
_cell.angle_alpha   90.00
_cell.angle_beta   90.00
_cell.angle_gamma   90.00
#
_symmetry.space_group_name_H-M   'P 1'
#
loop_
_entity.id
_entity.type
_entity.pdbx_description
1 polymer ?
#
loop_
_entity_poly.entity_id
_entity_poly.type
_entity_poly.pdbx_seq_one_letter_code
_entity_poly.pdbx_strand_id
1 'polypeptide(L)'
;MQRATPELLAALQANLALLREVGLRYSTATGNTTAGAEVMDSPEAVDILCADMHDLVQEQLRVLLLRTKMTVIDVVTVYQGTVNAASTRVAEILRPAILANAPNMIVVHNHPSGDTEPSSSDLAVTRKVLAAAEVMDITIHDHVVVARRAAPVSMARRGLGGFA
;
A
#
# COMPACT_ATOMS: atom_id res chain seq x y z
N MET A 1 -14.55 -1.70 -34.27
CA MET A 1 -14.52 -2.38 -32.97
C MET A 1 -13.52 -3.53 -33.09
N GLN A 2 -12.32 -3.37 -32.55
CA GLN A 2 -11.24 -4.35 -32.65
C GLN A 2 -11.51 -5.47 -31.63
N ARG A 3 -11.55 -6.72 -32.07
CA ARG A 3 -11.75 -7.88 -31.18
C ARG A 3 -10.46 -8.09 -30.35
N ALA A 4 -10.63 -8.33 -29.06
CA ALA A 4 -9.51 -8.67 -28.18
C ALA A 4 -8.78 -9.94 -28.66
N THR A 5 -7.47 -9.92 -28.66
CA THR A 5 -6.67 -11.08 -29.03
C THR A 5 -6.78 -12.19 -27.98
N PRO A 6 -6.59 -13.48 -28.36
CA PRO A 6 -6.60 -14.59 -27.41
C PRO A 6 -5.61 -14.40 -26.23
N GLU A 7 -4.46 -13.78 -26.49
CA GLU A 7 -3.44 -13.46 -25.49
C GLU A 7 -3.91 -12.42 -24.48
N LEU A 8 -4.61 -11.38 -24.97
CA LEU A 8 -5.20 -10.36 -24.10
C LEU A 8 -6.32 -10.94 -23.23
N LEU A 9 -7.12 -11.85 -23.79
CA LEU A 9 -8.17 -12.56 -23.04
C LEU A 9 -7.57 -13.48 -21.97
N ALA A 10 -6.48 -14.20 -22.28
CA ALA A 10 -5.77 -15.05 -21.32
C ALA A 10 -5.15 -14.23 -20.18
N ALA A 11 -4.53 -13.09 -20.51
CA ALA A 11 -3.97 -12.17 -19.50
C ALA A 11 -5.06 -11.58 -18.60
N LEU A 12 -6.21 -11.19 -19.16
CA LEU A 12 -7.37 -10.71 -18.40
C LEU A 12 -7.95 -11.81 -17.50
N GLN A 13 -8.03 -13.06 -17.98
CA GLN A 13 -8.50 -14.19 -17.17
C GLN A 13 -7.55 -14.53 -16.02
N ALA A 14 -6.23 -14.49 -16.27
CA ALA A 14 -5.20 -14.70 -15.25
C ALA A 14 -5.26 -13.60 -14.17
N ASN A 15 -5.41 -12.34 -14.56
CA ASN A 15 -5.59 -11.23 -13.62
C ASN A 15 -6.91 -11.36 -12.82
N LEU A 16 -7.99 -11.79 -13.46
CA LEU A 16 -9.27 -12.02 -12.78
C LEU A 16 -9.20 -13.19 -11.80
N ALA A 17 -8.44 -14.23 -12.11
CA ALA A 17 -8.20 -15.37 -11.24
C ALA A 17 -7.37 -14.94 -10.01
N LEU A 18 -6.31 -14.15 -10.23
CA LEU A 18 -5.49 -13.57 -9.17
C LEU A 18 -6.32 -12.67 -8.23
N LEU A 19 -7.21 -11.84 -8.80
CA LEU A 19 -8.13 -10.99 -8.05
C LEU A 19 -9.13 -11.80 -7.21
N ARG A 20 -9.56 -12.95 -7.71
CA ARG A 20 -10.44 -13.89 -6.97
C ARG A 20 -9.69 -14.60 -5.84
N GLU A 21 -8.44 -14.98 -6.08
CA GLU A 21 -7.59 -15.68 -5.13
C GLU A 21 -7.19 -14.76 -3.95
N VAL A 22 -6.99 -13.48 -4.22
CA VAL A 22 -6.72 -12.44 -3.21
C VAL A 22 -8.00 -11.94 -2.52
N GLY A 23 -9.20 -12.43 -2.91
CA GLY A 23 -10.46 -12.02 -2.29
C GLY A 23 -10.93 -10.62 -2.64
N LEU A 24 -10.30 -9.98 -3.60
CA LEU A 24 -10.65 -8.63 -4.04
C LEU A 24 -11.94 -8.64 -4.86
N ARG A 25 -13.03 -8.20 -4.26
CA ARG A 25 -14.26 -7.87 -4.98
C ARG A 25 -14.18 -6.45 -5.49
N TYR A 26 -13.86 -6.28 -6.76
CA TYR A 26 -14.04 -4.98 -7.42
C TYR A 26 -15.53 -4.65 -7.49
N SER A 27 -15.92 -3.61 -6.77
CA SER A 27 -17.22 -2.97 -6.99
C SER A 27 -17.09 -2.00 -8.17
N THR A 28 -17.85 -2.20 -9.24
CA THR A 28 -17.87 -1.37 -10.45
C THR A 28 -18.68 -0.08 -10.29
N ALA A 29 -18.99 0.36 -9.08
CA ALA A 29 -19.76 1.57 -8.81
C ALA A 29 -18.85 2.66 -8.22
N THR A 30 -18.56 3.65 -9.05
CA THR A 30 -18.19 5.05 -8.75
C THR A 30 -17.82 5.39 -7.31
N GLY A 31 -16.51 5.58 -7.05
CA GLY A 31 -15.99 6.26 -5.86
C GLY A 31 -15.60 5.32 -4.73
N ASN A 32 -14.31 5.19 -4.48
CA ASN A 32 -13.66 4.46 -3.39
C ASN A 32 -13.84 2.93 -3.41
N THR A 33 -13.30 2.30 -4.44
CA THR A 33 -13.46 0.87 -4.76
C THR A 33 -12.62 -0.10 -3.92
N THR A 34 -11.84 0.38 -2.98
CA THR A 34 -10.94 -0.44 -2.14
C THR A 34 -11.56 -0.84 -0.80
N ALA A 35 -12.62 -0.17 -0.34
CA ALA A 35 -13.26 -0.50 0.92
C ALA A 35 -13.85 -1.93 0.91
N GLY A 36 -13.49 -2.74 1.91
CA GLY A 36 -13.94 -4.13 2.05
C GLY A 36 -13.05 -5.18 1.37
N ALA A 37 -12.00 -4.79 0.63
CA ALA A 37 -10.99 -5.72 0.15
C ALA A 37 -10.22 -6.35 1.32
N GLU A 38 -9.96 -7.64 1.27
CA GLU A 38 -9.09 -8.30 2.24
C GLU A 38 -7.63 -8.15 1.82
N VAL A 39 -6.82 -7.59 2.71
CA VAL A 39 -5.37 -7.56 2.56
C VAL A 39 -4.82 -8.67 3.45
N MET A 40 -4.64 -9.85 2.87
CA MET A 40 -4.04 -10.97 3.57
C MET A 40 -2.52 -10.86 3.49
N ASP A 41 -1.91 -10.01 4.30
CA ASP A 41 -0.45 -9.97 4.57
C ASP A 41 0.44 -10.15 3.30
N SER A 42 -0.06 -9.68 2.16
CA SER A 42 0.54 -9.87 0.85
C SER A 42 0.90 -8.51 0.24
N PRO A 43 2.19 -8.22 0.04
CA PRO A 43 2.63 -7.01 -0.67
C PRO A 43 2.07 -6.94 -2.09
N GLU A 44 1.80 -8.09 -2.72
CA GLU A 44 1.17 -8.16 -4.04
C GLU A 44 -0.29 -7.67 -4.01
N ALA A 45 -1.04 -7.97 -2.95
CA ALA A 45 -2.39 -7.45 -2.78
C ALA A 45 -2.38 -5.94 -2.56
N VAL A 46 -1.43 -5.43 -1.77
CA VAL A 46 -1.21 -4.00 -1.56
C VAL A 46 -0.85 -3.31 -2.86
N ASP A 47 0.03 -3.91 -3.68
CA ASP A 47 0.44 -3.41 -4.98
C ASP A 47 -0.75 -3.27 -5.95
N ILE A 48 -1.63 -4.28 -5.99
CA ILE A 48 -2.86 -4.23 -6.79
C ILE A 48 -3.79 -3.11 -6.33
N LEU A 49 -3.95 -2.93 -5.01
CA LEU A 49 -4.80 -1.87 -4.45
C LEU A 49 -4.26 -0.47 -4.72
N CYS A 50 -2.94 -0.35 -4.89
CA CYS A 50 -2.23 0.89 -5.14
C CYS A 50 -1.65 0.96 -6.56
N ALA A 51 -2.18 0.19 -7.53
CA ALA A 51 -1.63 0.09 -8.88
C ALA A 51 -1.57 1.43 -9.63
N ASP A 52 -2.44 2.37 -9.31
CA ASP A 52 -2.40 3.74 -9.82
C ASP A 52 -1.14 4.51 -9.40
N MET A 53 -0.43 4.06 -8.35
CA MET A 53 0.83 4.68 -7.93
C MET A 53 2.00 4.39 -8.87
N HIS A 54 1.91 3.35 -9.71
CA HIS A 54 2.96 2.97 -10.64
C HIS A 54 3.24 4.02 -11.73
N ASP A 55 2.21 4.79 -12.11
CA ASP A 55 2.31 5.79 -13.18
C ASP A 55 2.53 7.22 -12.66
N LEU A 56 2.68 7.37 -11.35
CA LEU A 56 2.93 8.67 -10.75
C LEU A 56 4.37 9.13 -11.03
N VAL A 57 4.49 10.39 -11.43
CA VAL A 57 5.81 11.03 -11.66
C VAL A 57 6.44 11.58 -10.38
N GLN A 58 5.66 11.64 -9.30
CA GLN A 58 6.11 12.07 -7.98
C GLN A 58 5.91 10.95 -6.97
N GLU A 59 6.78 10.91 -5.97
CA GLU A 59 6.59 10.03 -4.82
C GLU A 59 5.30 10.39 -4.09
N GLN A 60 4.55 9.39 -3.70
CA GLN A 60 3.44 9.51 -2.76
C GLN A 60 3.64 8.52 -1.62
N LEU A 61 3.24 8.93 -0.42
CA LEU A 61 3.07 8.02 0.70
C LEU A 61 1.59 7.92 1.00
N ARG A 62 1.08 6.69 0.97
CA ARG A 62 -0.29 6.35 1.32
C ARG A 62 -0.35 5.44 2.54
N VAL A 63 -1.49 5.43 3.19
CA VAL A 63 -1.80 4.49 4.25
C VAL A 63 -3.07 3.73 3.92
N LEU A 64 -3.03 2.42 4.03
CA LEU A 64 -4.18 1.55 4.01
C LEU A 64 -4.66 1.40 5.45
N LEU A 65 -5.90 1.82 5.70
CA LEU A 65 -6.56 1.69 6.99
C LEU A 65 -7.33 0.37 7.03
N LEU A 66 -7.09 -0.45 8.04
CA LEU A 66 -7.60 -1.81 8.09
C LEU A 66 -8.41 -2.06 9.37
N ARG A 67 -9.47 -2.87 9.23
CA ARG A 67 -10.23 -3.42 10.37
C ARG A 67 -9.43 -4.55 11.02
N THR A 68 -9.89 -5.01 12.17
CA THR A 68 -9.31 -6.15 12.91
C THR A 68 -9.19 -7.42 12.05
N LYS A 69 -10.08 -7.62 11.07
CA LYS A 69 -10.03 -8.77 10.14
C LYS A 69 -9.23 -8.47 8.86
N MET A 70 -8.34 -7.47 8.89
CA MET A 70 -7.50 -7.08 7.74
C MET A 70 -8.29 -6.67 6.48
N THR A 71 -9.54 -6.25 6.63
CA THR A 71 -10.32 -5.68 5.53
C THR A 71 -10.08 -4.17 5.44
N VAL A 72 -9.91 -3.67 4.23
CA VAL A 72 -9.63 -2.26 3.96
C VAL A 72 -10.82 -1.39 4.35
N ILE A 73 -10.58 -0.38 5.16
CA ILE A 73 -11.53 0.69 5.47
C ILE A 73 -11.41 1.76 4.40
N ASP A 74 -10.16 2.22 4.15
CA ASP A 74 -9.87 3.29 3.20
C ASP A 74 -8.38 3.26 2.80
N VAL A 75 -8.06 3.96 1.70
CA VAL A 75 -6.68 4.22 1.26
C VAL A 75 -6.50 5.73 1.18
N VAL A 76 -5.62 6.28 2.01
CA VAL A 76 -5.45 7.72 2.17
C VAL A 76 -4.06 8.15 1.72
N THR A 77 -3.99 9.11 0.79
CA THR A 77 -2.73 9.78 0.44
C THR A 77 -2.36 10.76 1.55
N VAL A 78 -1.18 10.55 2.15
CA VAL A 78 -0.67 11.38 3.25
C VAL A 78 0.32 12.42 2.74
N TYR A 79 1.22 12.00 1.85
CA TYR A 79 2.23 12.87 1.24
C TYR A 79 2.28 12.72 -0.26
N GLN A 80 2.61 13.83 -0.91
CA GLN A 80 2.93 13.88 -2.33
C GLN A 80 4.16 14.78 -2.54
N GLY A 81 5.14 14.28 -3.30
CA GLY A 81 6.44 14.87 -3.47
C GLY A 81 7.52 14.03 -2.77
N THR A 82 8.74 14.56 -2.65
CA THR A 82 9.86 13.81 -2.06
C THR A 82 9.57 13.44 -0.61
N VAL A 83 9.48 12.15 -0.34
CA VAL A 83 9.33 11.61 1.02
C VAL A 83 10.71 11.56 1.67
N ASN A 84 10.95 12.39 2.66
CA ASN A 84 12.19 12.36 3.42
C ASN A 84 11.96 12.43 4.93
N ALA A 85 12.86 11.82 5.69
CA ALA A 85 12.73 11.70 7.14
C ALA A 85 12.74 13.04 7.90
N ALA A 86 13.17 14.13 7.26
CA ALA A 86 13.22 15.47 7.87
C ALA A 86 11.89 16.22 7.73
N SER A 87 11.19 16.05 6.60
CA SER A 87 9.92 16.73 6.32
C SER A 87 8.69 15.90 6.70
N THR A 88 8.82 14.58 6.78
CA THR A 88 7.69 13.68 7.05
C THR A 88 7.33 13.68 8.54
N ARG A 89 6.14 14.18 8.85
CA ARG A 89 5.61 14.20 10.22
C ARG A 89 4.83 12.93 10.51
N VAL A 90 5.30 12.14 11.48
CA VAL A 90 4.64 10.89 11.90
C VAL A 90 3.17 11.09 12.27
N ALA A 91 2.85 12.24 12.91
CA ALA A 91 1.48 12.57 13.26
C ALA A 91 0.54 12.66 12.04
N GLU A 92 1.05 13.07 10.88
CA GLU A 92 0.26 13.12 9.65
C GLU A 92 0.03 11.72 9.07
N ILE A 93 1.00 10.82 9.21
CA ILE A 93 0.88 9.42 8.78
C ILE A 93 -0.16 8.67 9.64
N LEU A 94 -0.15 8.87 10.95
CA LEU A 94 -1.06 8.17 11.88
C LEU A 94 -2.46 8.81 11.96
N ARG A 95 -2.58 10.10 11.63
CA ARG A 95 -3.84 10.83 11.72
C ARG A 95 -5.03 10.15 11.04
N PRO A 96 -4.91 9.63 9.81
CA PRO A 96 -6.03 8.93 9.17
C PRO A 96 -6.53 7.72 9.97
N ALA A 97 -5.61 6.93 10.53
CA ALA A 97 -5.96 5.76 11.34
C ALA A 97 -6.68 6.17 12.64
N ILE A 98 -6.22 7.23 13.30
CA ILE A 98 -6.85 7.77 14.51
C ILE A 98 -8.28 8.25 14.20
N LEU A 99 -8.46 9.03 13.12
CA LEU A 99 -9.76 9.57 12.73
C LEU A 99 -10.75 8.48 12.31
N ALA A 100 -10.27 7.43 11.64
CA ALA A 100 -11.09 6.31 11.22
C ALA A 100 -11.27 5.23 12.31
N ASN A 101 -10.64 5.40 13.48
CA ASN A 101 -10.55 4.39 14.53
C ASN A 101 -10.09 3.03 13.97
N ALA A 102 -9.07 3.05 13.09
CA ALA A 102 -8.51 1.87 12.46
C ALA A 102 -7.43 1.26 13.35
N PRO A 103 -7.61 0.00 13.81
CA PRO A 103 -6.63 -0.66 14.69
C PRO A 103 -5.38 -1.14 13.94
N ASN A 104 -5.46 -1.28 12.63
CA ASN A 104 -4.41 -1.82 11.78
C ASN A 104 -4.15 -0.92 10.58
N MET A 105 -2.89 -0.88 10.14
CA MET A 105 -2.48 -0.03 9.03
C MET A 105 -1.33 -0.68 8.24
N ILE A 106 -1.28 -0.40 6.93
CA ILE A 106 -0.12 -0.65 6.08
C ILE A 106 0.30 0.70 5.48
N VAL A 107 1.60 0.95 5.47
CA VAL A 107 2.19 2.11 4.80
C VAL A 107 2.62 1.68 3.39
N VAL A 108 2.37 2.53 2.41
CA VAL A 108 2.78 2.27 1.01
C VAL A 108 3.39 3.54 0.44
N HIS A 109 4.51 3.41 -0.27
CA HIS A 109 4.99 4.49 -1.10
C HIS A 109 5.51 3.99 -2.44
N ASN A 110 5.48 4.86 -3.45
CA ASN A 110 5.99 4.53 -4.76
C ASN A 110 7.35 5.18 -5.00
N HIS A 111 8.18 4.49 -5.79
CA HIS A 111 9.40 5.04 -6.35
C HIS A 111 9.25 5.28 -7.86
N PRO A 112 9.14 6.54 -8.31
CA PRO A 112 9.07 6.87 -9.74
C PRO A 112 10.31 6.43 -10.53
N SER A 113 11.45 6.19 -9.86
CA SER A 113 12.67 5.66 -10.46
C SER A 113 12.53 4.25 -11.03
N GLY A 114 11.52 3.48 -10.56
CA GLY A 114 11.33 2.07 -10.92
C GLY A 114 12.09 1.09 -10.04
N ASP A 115 12.88 1.55 -9.07
CA ASP A 115 13.58 0.71 -8.09
C ASP A 115 12.75 0.59 -6.81
N THR A 116 12.42 -0.62 -6.39
CA THR A 116 11.65 -0.89 -5.17
C THR A 116 12.53 -1.08 -3.92
N GLU A 117 13.86 -0.91 -4.03
CA GLU A 117 14.74 -0.99 -2.85
C GLU A 117 14.49 0.19 -1.90
N PRO A 118 14.14 -0.05 -0.63
CA PRO A 118 13.89 1.02 0.33
C PRO A 118 15.16 1.84 0.61
N SER A 119 15.03 3.15 0.57
CA SER A 119 16.10 4.08 0.91
C SER A 119 16.39 4.13 2.42
N SER A 120 17.51 4.71 2.81
CA SER A 120 17.81 4.99 4.22
C SER A 120 16.78 5.92 4.88
N SER A 121 16.18 6.82 4.08
CA SER A 121 15.09 7.69 4.52
C SER A 121 13.83 6.90 4.85
N ASP A 122 13.47 5.94 4.00
CA ASP A 122 12.29 5.08 4.20
C ASP A 122 12.44 4.24 5.47
N LEU A 123 13.64 3.67 5.67
CA LEU A 123 13.97 2.94 6.89
C LEU A 123 13.84 3.82 8.14
N ALA A 124 14.27 5.08 8.06
CA ALA A 124 14.21 6.01 9.19
C ALA A 124 12.77 6.47 9.49
N VAL A 125 11.97 6.74 8.45
CA VAL A 125 10.54 7.07 8.59
C VAL A 125 9.79 5.88 9.19
N THR A 126 10.01 4.68 8.68
CA THR A 126 9.35 3.46 9.14
C THR A 126 9.59 3.22 10.63
N ARG A 127 10.85 3.31 11.09
CA ARG A 127 11.17 3.18 12.53
C ARG A 127 10.40 4.17 13.39
N LYS A 128 10.32 5.43 12.97
CA LYS A 128 9.59 6.46 13.72
C LYS A 128 8.08 6.18 13.75
N VAL A 129 7.53 5.72 12.63
CA VAL A 129 6.10 5.40 12.52
C VAL A 129 5.74 4.21 13.41
N LEU A 130 6.54 3.13 13.36
CA LEU A 130 6.34 1.95 14.22
C LEU A 130 6.35 2.32 15.69
N ALA A 131 7.36 3.05 16.15
CA ALA A 131 7.48 3.44 17.56
C ALA A 131 6.31 4.33 18.03
N ALA A 132 5.82 5.22 17.18
CA ALA A 132 4.68 6.07 17.53
C ALA A 132 3.34 5.32 17.46
N ALA A 133 3.17 4.42 16.50
CA ALA A 133 1.97 3.61 16.33
C ALA A 133 1.76 2.67 17.52
N GLU A 134 2.83 2.07 18.04
CA GLU A 134 2.81 1.23 19.24
C GLU A 134 2.21 1.98 20.45
N VAL A 135 2.62 3.24 20.67
CA VAL A 135 2.08 4.07 21.76
C VAL A 135 0.60 4.41 21.57
N MET A 136 0.13 4.40 20.33
CA MET A 136 -1.26 4.72 19.94
C MET A 136 -2.15 3.49 19.78
N ASP A 137 -1.66 2.29 20.14
CA ASP A 137 -2.35 1.01 19.94
C ASP A 137 -2.78 0.77 18.48
N ILE A 138 -1.96 1.26 17.52
CA ILE A 138 -2.15 1.02 16.08
C ILE A 138 -1.08 0.05 15.60
N THR A 139 -1.49 -1.09 15.04
CA THR A 139 -0.55 -2.06 14.48
C THR A 139 -0.19 -1.72 13.05
N ILE A 140 1.10 -1.50 12.77
CA ILE A 140 1.61 -1.36 11.40
C ILE A 140 2.08 -2.74 10.94
N HIS A 141 1.36 -3.33 9.98
CA HIS A 141 1.65 -4.68 9.49
C HIS A 141 2.80 -4.71 8.49
N ASP A 142 2.92 -3.67 7.66
CA ASP A 142 3.98 -3.58 6.66
C ASP A 142 4.23 -2.13 6.23
N HIS A 143 5.38 -1.93 5.59
CA HIS A 143 5.66 -0.79 4.75
C HIS A 143 6.09 -1.32 3.38
N VAL A 144 5.24 -1.14 2.38
CA VAL A 144 5.43 -1.69 1.03
C VAL A 144 5.93 -0.61 0.09
N VAL A 145 7.00 -0.90 -0.61
CA VAL A 145 7.52 -0.05 -1.70
C VAL A 145 7.04 -0.61 -3.02
N VAL A 146 6.36 0.21 -3.80
CA VAL A 146 5.85 -0.14 -5.12
C VAL A 146 6.55 0.68 -6.21
N ALA A 147 6.72 0.09 -7.39
CA ALA A 147 7.29 0.81 -8.54
C ALA A 147 6.81 0.19 -9.85
N ARG A 148 6.90 0.99 -10.90
CA ARG A 148 6.50 0.54 -12.24
C ARG A 148 7.36 -0.62 -12.72
N ARG A 149 6.73 -1.71 -13.15
CA ARG A 149 7.37 -2.92 -13.72
C ARG A 149 8.36 -3.63 -12.79
N ALA A 150 8.25 -3.42 -11.51
CA ALA A 150 9.04 -4.11 -10.49
C ALA A 150 8.10 -4.82 -9.50
N ALA A 151 8.57 -5.91 -8.90
CA ALA A 151 7.83 -6.54 -7.82
C ALA A 151 7.82 -5.63 -6.58
N PRO A 152 6.69 -5.57 -5.85
CA PRO A 152 6.63 -4.80 -4.60
C PRO A 152 7.58 -5.37 -3.57
N VAL A 153 8.18 -4.49 -2.76
CA VAL A 153 9.04 -4.89 -1.65
C VAL A 153 8.33 -4.65 -0.34
N SER A 154 8.18 -5.71 0.44
CA SER A 154 7.72 -5.68 1.82
C SER A 154 8.90 -5.47 2.75
N MET A 155 8.88 -4.40 3.52
CA MET A 155 9.90 -4.15 4.53
C MET A 155 9.74 -5.10 5.73
N ALA A 156 8.51 -5.46 6.09
CA ALA A 156 8.23 -6.41 7.16
C ALA A 156 8.79 -7.80 6.84
N ARG A 157 8.51 -8.35 5.64
CA ARG A 157 9.07 -9.66 5.23
C ARG A 157 10.59 -9.68 5.18
N ARG A 158 11.21 -8.53 4.96
CA ARG A 158 12.68 -8.39 4.91
C ARG A 158 13.30 -8.01 6.26
N GLY A 159 12.50 -7.84 7.31
CA GLY A 159 12.99 -7.40 8.64
C GLY A 159 13.65 -6.01 8.60
N LEU A 160 13.16 -5.11 7.74
CA LEU A 160 13.72 -3.78 7.54
C LEU A 160 12.96 -2.71 8.33
N GLY A 161 13.61 -1.58 8.60
CA GLY A 161 12.95 -0.40 9.18
C GLY A 161 12.45 -0.58 10.62
N GLY A 162 12.85 -1.64 11.32
CA GLY A 162 12.42 -1.93 12.69
C GLY A 162 11.32 -2.98 12.79
N PHE A 163 10.89 -3.57 11.68
CA PHE A 163 10.13 -4.82 11.70
C PHE A 163 11.04 -5.96 12.21
N ALA A 164 10.49 -6.83 13.05
CA ALA A 164 11.21 -7.98 13.64
C ALA A 164 11.09 -9.21 12.73
#